data_2f970f4c8c1c08eddfc6506d5a9d25b4
#
_entry.id   2f970f4c8c1c08eddfc6506d5a9d25b4
#
_cell.length_a   1.000
_cell.length_b   1.000
_cell.length_c   1.000
_cell.angle_alpha   90.00
_cell.angle_beta   90.00
_cell.angle_gamma   90.00
#
_symmetry.space_group_name_H-M   'P 1'
#
loop_
_entity.id
_entity.type
_entity.pdbx_description
1 polymer ?
#
loop_
_entity_poly.entity_id
_entity_poly.type
_entity_poly.pdbx_seq_one_letter_code
_entity_poly.pdbx_strand_id
1 'polypeptide(L)'
;MFTDVDEKYGYTGNDLGANYTKENTVFKVWSPLANDATVLLYKSCTDEKPYRRLPMEKDKKGVWVKTAHGDLNGVYYTYEIRHDDITEETIDIYARTAGVNGAMGMVIDLEETNPAGWHNYHPEPLEHYTDAVIYEMHVRDFSVDKSGNFCYKGRFLAFVEKGVINAAGDKIGIDHLKELGVTHVHLMPSFDYQTVDETRLNVPQFNWGYDPQNFNCPEGSYSTNPYDGRARVAEFKRLVHALHCQGIRVIMDVVYNHTYATADSPFNKIFNKYYYRLWGENGEYFSNGSGCGNEIATERFMVRKYIIDSLVYWATEYKIDGFRFDLMGLYDIETMNKIDETLHAINPDIILYGEGWIGGDSPLADSKRAMKLNARHTPNIAFFSDDFRDTIKGNNFENRSRGYVNGATGSEEYVLSLIHISEPTRPISI
;
A
#
# COMPACT_ATOMS: atom_id res chain seq x y z
N MET A 1 -8.17 25.60 1.54
CA MET A 1 -8.72 25.64 0.17
C MET A 1 -9.90 24.66 0.01
N PHE A 2 -9.83 23.41 0.50
CA PHE A 2 -10.89 22.41 0.30
C PHE A 2 -11.78 22.13 1.52
N THR A 3 -11.70 22.92 2.59
CA THR A 3 -12.50 22.75 3.81
C THR A 3 -14.01 22.75 3.52
N ASP A 4 -14.48 23.71 2.71
CA ASP A 4 -15.90 23.78 2.31
C ASP A 4 -16.34 22.55 1.50
N VAL A 5 -15.42 21.95 0.73
CA VAL A 5 -15.68 20.70 -0.01
C VAL A 5 -15.85 19.55 0.95
N ASP A 6 -14.97 19.42 1.95
CA ASP A 6 -15.05 18.37 2.96
C ASP A 6 -16.34 18.46 3.78
N GLU A 7 -16.72 19.64 4.23
CA GLU A 7 -17.96 19.88 4.98
C GLU A 7 -19.20 19.55 4.16
N LYS A 8 -19.24 19.99 2.91
CA LYS A 8 -20.39 19.82 2.03
C LYS A 8 -20.51 18.41 1.45
N TYR A 9 -19.38 17.85 1.02
CA TYR A 9 -19.35 16.62 0.22
C TYR A 9 -18.63 15.44 0.90
N GLY A 10 -18.14 15.58 2.13
CA GLY A 10 -17.56 14.46 2.88
C GLY A 10 -18.51 13.26 2.91
N TYR A 11 -18.04 12.13 2.35
CA TYR A 11 -18.83 10.89 2.27
C TYR A 11 -18.31 9.87 3.28
N THR A 12 -19.20 9.30 4.08
CA THR A 12 -18.86 8.37 5.17
C THR A 12 -19.24 6.92 4.87
N GLY A 13 -19.87 6.64 3.72
CA GLY A 13 -20.17 5.26 3.31
C GLY A 13 -18.91 4.47 2.99
N ASN A 14 -18.98 3.16 3.14
CA ASN A 14 -17.88 2.22 2.90
C ASN A 14 -18.03 1.43 1.59
N ASP A 15 -18.72 2.00 0.62
CA ASP A 15 -19.17 1.33 -0.60
C ASP A 15 -18.75 2.06 -1.89
N LEU A 16 -17.66 2.87 -1.84
CA LEU A 16 -17.04 3.39 -3.05
C LEU A 16 -16.34 2.28 -3.82
N GLY A 17 -16.30 2.42 -5.15
CA GLY A 17 -15.76 1.40 -6.04
C GLY A 17 -16.84 0.53 -6.70
N ALA A 18 -16.44 -0.62 -7.23
CA ALA A 18 -17.33 -1.62 -7.82
C ALA A 18 -17.75 -2.66 -6.78
N ASN A 19 -18.98 -2.56 -6.31
CA ASN A 19 -19.56 -3.49 -5.33
C ASN A 19 -20.31 -4.60 -6.06
N TYR A 20 -19.71 -5.76 -6.14
CA TYR A 20 -20.18 -6.90 -6.91
C TYR A 20 -21.10 -7.82 -6.10
N THR A 21 -22.14 -8.27 -6.76
CA THR A 21 -22.88 -9.50 -6.48
C THR A 21 -23.14 -10.21 -7.79
N LYS A 22 -23.52 -11.49 -7.75
CA LYS A 22 -23.83 -12.26 -8.96
C LYS A 22 -25.01 -11.71 -9.77
N GLU A 23 -25.93 -11.01 -9.11
CA GLU A 23 -27.12 -10.42 -9.72
C GLU A 23 -26.85 -9.03 -10.29
N ASN A 24 -25.91 -8.27 -9.70
CA ASN A 24 -25.60 -6.91 -10.12
C ASN A 24 -24.26 -6.43 -9.59
N THR A 25 -23.73 -5.37 -10.22
CA THR A 25 -22.60 -4.60 -9.71
C THR A 25 -23.04 -3.15 -9.53
N VAL A 26 -22.82 -2.59 -8.35
CA VAL A 26 -23.06 -1.17 -8.05
C VAL A 26 -21.72 -0.44 -8.11
N PHE A 27 -21.57 0.42 -9.12
CA PHE A 27 -20.39 1.29 -9.27
C PHE A 27 -20.64 2.61 -8.56
N LYS A 28 -19.67 3.04 -7.74
CA LYS A 28 -19.71 4.32 -7.03
C LYS A 28 -18.37 5.04 -7.10
N VAL A 29 -18.39 6.29 -7.56
CA VAL A 29 -17.22 7.17 -7.58
C VAL A 29 -17.53 8.51 -6.94
N TRP A 30 -16.65 8.98 -6.09
CA TRP A 30 -16.77 10.30 -5.46
C TRP A 30 -16.07 11.35 -6.31
N SER A 31 -16.84 12.17 -7.00
CA SER A 31 -16.38 13.30 -7.81
C SER A 31 -17.40 14.45 -7.72
N PRO A 32 -17.36 15.21 -6.60
CA PRO A 32 -18.45 16.13 -6.25
C PRO A 32 -18.62 17.29 -7.24
N LEU A 33 -17.55 17.72 -7.89
CA LEU A 33 -17.57 18.84 -8.84
C LEU A 33 -17.69 18.40 -10.31
N ALA A 34 -17.73 17.10 -10.58
CA ALA A 34 -17.95 16.61 -11.93
C ALA A 34 -19.36 17.01 -12.44
N ASN A 35 -19.43 17.32 -13.74
CA ASN A 35 -20.65 17.62 -14.47
C ASN A 35 -21.33 16.35 -14.98
N ASP A 36 -20.54 15.28 -15.21
CA ASP A 36 -21.01 14.00 -15.71
C ASP A 36 -20.04 12.88 -15.35
N ALA A 37 -20.55 11.66 -15.21
CA ALA A 37 -19.76 10.45 -15.03
C ALA A 37 -20.38 9.26 -15.73
N THR A 38 -19.57 8.41 -16.33
CA THR A 38 -20.00 7.22 -17.07
C THR A 38 -19.07 6.04 -16.75
N VAL A 39 -19.64 4.87 -16.43
CA VAL A 39 -18.87 3.61 -16.39
C VAL A 39 -18.69 3.08 -17.79
N LEU A 40 -17.46 2.75 -18.17
CA LEU A 40 -17.09 2.09 -19.42
C LEU A 40 -16.76 0.64 -19.12
N LEU A 41 -17.39 -0.31 -19.82
CA LEU A 41 -17.16 -1.74 -19.61
C LEU A 41 -16.41 -2.35 -20.80
N TYR A 42 -15.42 -3.20 -20.51
CA TYR A 42 -14.55 -3.86 -21.48
C TYR A 42 -14.52 -5.37 -21.23
N LYS A 43 -14.40 -6.16 -22.31
CA LYS A 43 -14.30 -7.62 -22.20
C LYS A 43 -12.89 -8.09 -21.85
N SER A 44 -11.89 -7.31 -22.26
CA SER A 44 -10.47 -7.55 -22.00
C SER A 44 -9.80 -6.27 -21.54
N CYS A 45 -8.75 -6.38 -20.71
CA CYS A 45 -7.92 -5.24 -20.30
C CYS A 45 -7.08 -4.62 -21.44
N THR A 46 -7.13 -5.21 -22.63
CA THR A 46 -6.46 -4.74 -23.83
C THR A 46 -7.42 -4.17 -24.88
N ASP A 47 -8.71 -4.13 -24.59
CA ASP A 47 -9.69 -3.57 -25.50
C ASP A 47 -9.52 -2.04 -25.60
N GLU A 48 -9.45 -1.52 -26.83
CA GLU A 48 -9.34 -0.07 -27.05
C GLU A 48 -10.70 0.67 -26.93
N LYS A 49 -11.82 -0.07 -26.97
CA LYS A 49 -13.16 0.50 -26.93
C LYS A 49 -14.07 -0.27 -25.99
N PRO A 50 -14.86 0.44 -25.18
CA PRO A 50 -15.84 -0.21 -24.32
C PRO A 50 -16.94 -0.87 -25.17
N TYR A 51 -17.35 -2.08 -24.77
CA TYR A 51 -18.53 -2.71 -25.39
C TYR A 51 -19.84 -2.15 -24.85
N ARG A 52 -19.79 -1.48 -23.69
CA ARG A 52 -20.97 -0.86 -23.06
C ARG A 52 -20.56 0.40 -22.29
N ARG A 53 -21.40 1.43 -22.39
CA ARG A 53 -21.28 2.69 -21.66
C ARG A 53 -22.50 2.85 -20.78
N LEU A 54 -22.32 3.15 -19.50
CA LEU A 54 -23.37 3.24 -18.50
C LEU A 54 -23.32 4.63 -17.85
N PRO A 55 -24.13 5.60 -18.29
CA PRO A 55 -24.23 6.90 -17.62
C PRO A 55 -24.63 6.72 -16.14
N MET A 56 -23.94 7.43 -15.26
CA MET A 56 -24.15 7.41 -13.82
C MET A 56 -25.09 8.53 -13.38
N GLU A 57 -25.71 8.35 -12.24
CA GLU A 57 -26.57 9.36 -11.62
C GLU A 57 -25.87 9.96 -10.39
N LYS A 58 -25.93 11.28 -10.25
CA LYS A 58 -25.34 11.97 -9.11
C LYS A 58 -26.23 11.81 -7.89
N ASP A 59 -25.69 11.20 -6.84
CA ASP A 59 -26.34 10.99 -5.55
C ASP A 59 -25.83 12.03 -4.51
N LYS A 60 -26.22 11.84 -3.26
CA LYS A 60 -25.82 12.70 -2.13
C LYS A 60 -24.31 12.75 -1.96
N LYS A 61 -23.83 13.84 -1.37
CA LYS A 61 -22.40 14.04 -1.04
C LYS A 61 -21.44 13.98 -2.25
N GLY A 62 -21.95 14.19 -3.46
CA GLY A 62 -21.11 14.22 -4.67
C GLY A 62 -20.64 12.85 -5.16
N VAL A 63 -21.30 11.79 -4.70
CA VAL A 63 -21.09 10.44 -5.21
C VAL A 63 -21.89 10.23 -6.48
N TRP A 64 -21.28 9.63 -7.49
CA TRP A 64 -21.96 9.16 -8.70
C TRP A 64 -22.18 7.66 -8.58
N VAL A 65 -23.38 7.20 -8.99
CA VAL A 65 -23.82 5.82 -8.78
C VAL A 65 -24.37 5.23 -10.06
N LYS A 66 -24.06 3.95 -10.32
CA LYS A 66 -24.68 3.16 -11.38
C LYS A 66 -24.81 1.70 -10.98
N THR A 67 -26.00 1.16 -11.08
CA THR A 67 -26.24 -0.29 -10.99
C THR A 67 -26.25 -0.90 -12.37
N ALA A 68 -25.42 -1.91 -12.57
CA ALA A 68 -25.42 -2.75 -13.77
C ALA A 68 -25.92 -4.15 -13.40
N HIS A 69 -27.01 -4.58 -14.02
CA HIS A 69 -27.62 -5.89 -13.77
C HIS A 69 -26.89 -7.00 -14.53
N GLY A 70 -26.84 -8.18 -13.93
CA GLY A 70 -26.21 -9.38 -14.42
C GLY A 70 -24.83 -9.60 -13.78
N ASP A 71 -24.27 -10.77 -14.04
CA ASP A 71 -22.96 -11.17 -13.55
C ASP A 71 -21.87 -10.48 -14.35
N LEU A 72 -21.11 -9.60 -13.68
CA LEU A 72 -19.98 -8.88 -14.26
C LEU A 72 -18.61 -9.37 -13.74
N ASN A 73 -18.55 -10.50 -13.02
CA ASN A 73 -17.27 -11.04 -12.53
C ASN A 73 -16.29 -11.25 -13.69
N GLY A 74 -15.12 -10.61 -13.62
CA GLY A 74 -14.10 -10.67 -14.67
C GLY A 74 -14.23 -9.59 -15.79
N VAL A 75 -15.24 -8.73 -15.71
CA VAL A 75 -15.41 -7.61 -16.66
C VAL A 75 -14.50 -6.46 -16.23
N TYR A 76 -13.74 -5.91 -17.17
CA TYR A 76 -12.90 -4.74 -16.94
C TYR A 76 -13.71 -3.45 -17.07
N TYR A 77 -13.30 -2.41 -16.33
CA TYR A 77 -14.00 -1.14 -16.35
C TYR A 77 -13.07 0.05 -16.06
N THR A 78 -13.51 1.21 -16.54
CA THR A 78 -12.97 2.53 -16.21
C THR A 78 -14.14 3.50 -15.95
N TYR A 79 -13.80 4.68 -15.44
CA TYR A 79 -14.72 5.80 -15.40
C TYR A 79 -14.32 6.84 -16.44
N GLU A 80 -15.29 7.37 -17.16
CA GLU A 80 -15.18 8.61 -17.91
C GLU A 80 -15.83 9.71 -17.06
N ILE A 81 -15.05 10.73 -16.71
CA ILE A 81 -15.48 11.83 -15.83
C ILE A 81 -15.31 13.14 -16.58
N ARG A 82 -16.36 13.98 -16.57
CA ARG A 82 -16.35 15.29 -17.21
C ARG A 82 -16.37 16.41 -16.18
N HIS A 83 -15.35 17.26 -16.24
CA HIS A 83 -15.26 18.51 -15.51
C HIS A 83 -15.26 19.65 -16.54
N ASP A 84 -16.29 20.48 -16.54
CA ASP A 84 -16.52 21.53 -17.53
C ASP A 84 -16.42 20.98 -18.97
N ASP A 85 -15.47 21.44 -19.76
CA ASP A 85 -15.25 21.01 -21.14
C ASP A 85 -14.21 19.88 -21.27
N ILE A 86 -13.62 19.42 -20.14
CA ILE A 86 -12.59 18.38 -20.13
C ILE A 86 -13.25 17.06 -19.74
N THR A 87 -13.08 16.06 -20.58
CA THR A 87 -13.52 14.68 -20.32
C THR A 87 -12.30 13.78 -20.29
N GLU A 88 -12.12 13.06 -19.20
CA GLU A 88 -10.99 12.17 -18.96
C GLU A 88 -11.46 10.76 -18.61
N GLU A 89 -10.77 9.77 -19.16
CA GLU A 89 -10.92 8.38 -18.77
C GLU A 89 -9.88 8.04 -17.69
N THR A 90 -10.32 7.28 -16.67
CA THR A 90 -9.46 6.89 -15.56
C THR A 90 -9.89 5.56 -14.97
N ILE A 91 -8.91 4.83 -14.40
CA ILE A 91 -9.21 3.69 -13.54
C ILE A 91 -9.89 4.18 -12.24
N ASP A 92 -10.67 3.33 -11.64
CA ASP A 92 -11.25 3.54 -10.32
C ASP A 92 -10.17 3.46 -9.23
N ILE A 93 -10.00 4.51 -8.44
CA ILE A 93 -9.04 4.48 -7.31
C ILE A 93 -9.40 3.44 -6.23
N TYR A 94 -10.66 2.99 -6.17
CA TYR A 94 -11.12 1.90 -5.30
C TYR A 94 -11.12 0.53 -5.98
N ALA A 95 -10.58 0.39 -7.21
CA ALA A 95 -10.48 -0.91 -7.88
C ALA A 95 -9.71 -1.92 -6.99
N ARG A 96 -10.25 -3.13 -6.82
CA ARG A 96 -9.68 -4.19 -5.99
C ARG A 96 -8.64 -5.03 -6.73
N THR A 97 -8.66 -4.94 -8.04
CA THR A 97 -7.68 -5.52 -8.94
C THR A 97 -7.69 -4.78 -10.27
N ALA A 98 -6.62 -4.95 -11.03
CA ALA A 98 -6.46 -4.32 -12.32
C ALA A 98 -5.99 -5.34 -13.38
N GLY A 99 -6.18 -4.98 -14.65
CA GLY A 99 -5.55 -5.65 -15.77
C GLY A 99 -4.10 -5.24 -15.95
N VAL A 100 -3.50 -5.69 -17.04
CA VAL A 100 -2.10 -5.45 -17.39
C VAL A 100 -1.72 -3.96 -17.33
N ASN A 101 -0.57 -3.66 -16.73
CA ASN A 101 -0.05 -2.31 -16.51
C ASN A 101 -1.00 -1.39 -15.68
N GLY A 102 -1.92 -1.96 -14.90
CA GLY A 102 -2.79 -1.20 -14.02
C GLY A 102 -3.77 -0.24 -14.71
N ALA A 103 -4.05 -0.41 -16.02
CA ALA A 103 -4.78 0.58 -16.81
C ALA A 103 -6.30 0.55 -16.58
N MET A 104 -6.88 -0.60 -16.29
CA MET A 104 -8.31 -0.80 -16.08
C MET A 104 -8.56 -1.62 -14.82
N GLY A 105 -9.53 -1.22 -14.01
CA GLY A 105 -10.05 -2.06 -12.93
C GLY A 105 -10.81 -3.26 -13.46
N MET A 106 -10.94 -4.31 -12.65
CA MET A 106 -11.77 -5.45 -12.97
C MET A 106 -12.78 -5.69 -11.86
N VAL A 107 -14.03 -5.94 -12.23
CA VAL A 107 -15.06 -6.42 -11.30
C VAL A 107 -14.69 -7.83 -10.88
N ILE A 108 -14.62 -8.09 -9.58
CA ILE A 108 -14.12 -9.36 -9.05
C ILE A 108 -14.97 -9.86 -7.90
N ASP A 109 -15.25 -11.17 -7.91
CA ASP A 109 -15.67 -11.91 -6.73
C ASP A 109 -14.41 -12.28 -5.92
N LEU A 110 -14.18 -11.58 -4.82
CA LEU A 110 -12.99 -11.80 -3.98
C LEU A 110 -13.04 -13.16 -3.28
N GLU A 111 -14.21 -13.71 -2.98
CA GLU A 111 -14.35 -15.02 -2.35
C GLU A 111 -13.81 -16.15 -3.24
N GLU A 112 -13.99 -16.05 -4.56
CA GLU A 112 -13.48 -17.05 -5.52
C GLU A 112 -11.95 -17.08 -5.57
N THR A 113 -11.26 -16.08 -5.01
CA THR A 113 -9.78 -15.99 -4.99
C THR A 113 -9.16 -16.57 -3.73
N ASN A 114 -9.96 -16.98 -2.76
CA ASN A 114 -9.48 -17.47 -1.48
C ASN A 114 -8.84 -18.86 -1.62
N PRO A 115 -7.61 -19.07 -1.09
CA PRO A 115 -7.04 -20.41 -1.03
C PRO A 115 -7.80 -21.30 -0.04
N ALA A 116 -7.71 -22.61 -0.21
CA ALA A 116 -8.31 -23.57 0.71
C ALA A 116 -7.80 -23.32 2.15
N GLY A 117 -8.71 -23.25 3.10
CA GLY A 117 -8.38 -22.98 4.51
C GLY A 117 -8.22 -21.49 4.87
N TRP A 118 -8.46 -20.59 3.94
CA TRP A 118 -8.31 -19.14 4.15
C TRP A 118 -9.03 -18.60 5.39
N HIS A 119 -10.27 -19.02 5.60
CA HIS A 119 -11.08 -18.57 6.74
C HIS A 119 -10.71 -19.22 8.07
N ASN A 120 -9.90 -20.28 8.06
CA ASN A 120 -9.53 -21.03 9.27
C ASN A 120 -8.24 -20.51 9.92
N TYR A 121 -7.59 -19.52 9.33
CA TYR A 121 -6.38 -18.94 9.92
C TYR A 121 -6.75 -18.00 11.06
N HIS A 122 -6.19 -18.31 12.22
CA HIS A 122 -6.23 -17.48 13.43
C HIS A 122 -4.79 -17.44 13.98
N PRO A 123 -4.11 -16.28 13.91
CA PRO A 123 -2.77 -16.18 14.46
C PRO A 123 -2.79 -16.32 15.99
N GLU A 124 -1.75 -16.95 16.54
CA GLU A 124 -1.52 -16.87 17.98
C GLU A 124 -1.30 -15.41 18.37
N PRO A 125 -1.84 -14.93 19.50
CA PRO A 125 -1.63 -13.55 19.93
C PRO A 125 -0.14 -13.21 20.07
N LEU A 126 0.21 -11.96 19.79
CA LEU A 126 1.55 -11.44 20.07
C LEU A 126 1.60 -10.99 21.54
N GLU A 127 2.45 -11.63 22.37
CA GLU A 127 2.53 -11.25 23.78
C GLU A 127 3.11 -9.83 23.96
N HIS A 128 4.19 -9.53 23.22
CA HIS A 128 4.83 -8.23 23.23
C HIS A 128 5.30 -7.85 21.81
N TYR A 129 5.21 -6.59 21.44
CA TYR A 129 5.76 -6.10 20.17
C TYR A 129 7.27 -6.31 20.05
N THR A 130 7.99 -6.39 21.18
CA THR A 130 9.42 -6.69 21.23
C THR A 130 9.77 -8.12 20.86
N ASP A 131 8.80 -9.03 20.79
CA ASP A 131 9.01 -10.42 20.35
C ASP A 131 9.03 -10.53 18.81
N ALA A 132 8.69 -9.44 18.13
CA ALA A 132 8.70 -9.40 16.66
C ALA A 132 10.13 -9.37 16.13
N VAL A 133 10.47 -10.39 15.33
CA VAL A 133 11.67 -10.43 14.50
C VAL A 133 11.24 -10.21 13.06
N ILE A 134 11.47 -8.99 12.54
CA ILE A 134 10.99 -8.55 11.24
C ILE A 134 12.10 -8.72 10.20
N TYR A 135 11.80 -9.40 9.10
CA TYR A 135 12.69 -9.59 7.97
C TYR A 135 12.11 -8.90 6.73
N GLU A 136 12.76 -7.82 6.31
CA GLU A 136 12.39 -7.09 5.11
C GLU A 136 12.85 -7.83 3.86
N MET A 137 11.99 -7.94 2.87
CA MET A 137 12.30 -8.61 1.61
C MET A 137 11.53 -8.07 0.42
N HIS A 138 12.15 -8.22 -0.75
CA HIS A 138 11.57 -7.88 -2.04
C HIS A 138 11.00 -9.16 -2.69
N VAL A 139 9.75 -9.11 -3.15
CA VAL A 139 9.04 -10.30 -3.70
C VAL A 139 9.82 -10.94 -4.84
N ARG A 140 10.33 -10.14 -5.79
CA ARG A 140 11.11 -10.65 -6.92
C ARG A 140 12.43 -11.27 -6.46
N ASP A 141 13.18 -10.56 -5.63
CA ASP A 141 14.55 -10.93 -5.27
C ASP A 141 14.60 -12.13 -4.33
N PHE A 142 13.52 -12.43 -3.63
CA PHE A 142 13.37 -13.62 -2.82
C PHE A 142 13.69 -14.93 -3.59
N SER A 143 13.41 -14.98 -4.89
CA SER A 143 13.46 -16.23 -5.65
C SER A 143 14.11 -16.14 -7.04
N VAL A 144 14.50 -14.91 -7.50
CA VAL A 144 14.95 -14.70 -8.87
C VAL A 144 16.34 -15.26 -9.16
N ASP A 145 17.17 -15.51 -8.14
CA ASP A 145 18.52 -16.02 -8.31
C ASP A 145 18.53 -17.33 -9.07
N LYS A 146 19.53 -17.51 -9.95
CA LYS A 146 19.63 -18.68 -10.83
C LYS A 146 20.04 -19.93 -10.06
N SER A 147 20.71 -19.80 -8.93
CA SER A 147 21.16 -20.93 -8.10
C SER A 147 20.01 -21.64 -7.38
N GLY A 148 18.90 -20.97 -7.15
CA GLY A 148 17.71 -21.55 -6.54
C GLY A 148 16.86 -22.34 -7.56
N ASN A 149 16.29 -23.46 -7.14
CA ASN A 149 15.47 -24.33 -7.99
C ASN A 149 13.96 -23.98 -7.96
N PHE A 150 13.59 -22.72 -7.69
CA PHE A 150 12.22 -22.26 -7.76
C PHE A 150 11.60 -22.43 -9.15
N CYS A 151 10.33 -22.86 -9.19
CA CYS A 151 9.51 -22.88 -10.39
C CYS A 151 8.96 -21.49 -10.75
N TYR A 152 8.52 -20.73 -9.73
CA TYR A 152 7.88 -19.42 -9.89
C TYR A 152 8.82 -18.26 -9.53
N LYS A 153 10.01 -18.22 -10.15
CA LYS A 153 11.03 -17.20 -9.88
C LYS A 153 10.49 -15.78 -10.04
N GLY A 154 10.69 -14.94 -9.02
CA GLY A 154 10.28 -13.54 -8.98
C GLY A 154 8.77 -13.32 -8.89
N ARG A 155 7.99 -14.31 -8.45
CA ARG A 155 6.52 -14.26 -8.38
C ARG A 155 6.01 -14.49 -6.96
N PHE A 156 4.76 -14.07 -6.70
CA PHE A 156 4.05 -14.39 -5.46
C PHE A 156 4.06 -15.89 -5.14
N LEU A 157 3.90 -16.73 -6.16
CA LEU A 157 3.86 -18.17 -5.99
C LEU A 157 5.19 -18.80 -5.56
N ALA A 158 6.31 -18.11 -5.64
CA ALA A 158 7.58 -18.60 -5.08
C ALA A 158 7.49 -18.85 -3.56
N PHE A 159 6.63 -18.10 -2.86
CA PHE A 159 6.42 -18.22 -1.42
C PHE A 159 5.63 -19.48 -1.01
N VAL A 160 4.94 -20.13 -1.94
CA VAL A 160 4.22 -21.38 -1.66
C VAL A 160 5.05 -22.64 -1.91
N GLU A 161 6.24 -22.49 -2.52
CA GLU A 161 7.12 -23.60 -2.84
C GLU A 161 7.88 -24.06 -1.59
N LYS A 162 7.87 -25.38 -1.34
CA LYS A 162 8.56 -26.04 -0.23
C LYS A 162 9.66 -26.95 -0.74
N GLY A 163 10.66 -27.23 0.09
CA GLY A 163 11.78 -28.09 -0.26
C GLY A 163 12.70 -27.49 -1.32
N VAL A 164 12.69 -26.16 -1.46
CA VAL A 164 13.53 -25.44 -2.42
C VAL A 164 14.94 -25.33 -1.87
N ILE A 165 15.92 -25.63 -2.73
CA ILE A 165 17.35 -25.57 -2.38
C ILE A 165 18.14 -24.75 -3.40
N ASN A 166 19.29 -24.23 -2.97
CA ASN A 166 20.26 -23.62 -3.85
C ASN A 166 21.21 -24.67 -4.46
N ALA A 167 22.14 -24.25 -5.30
CA ALA A 167 23.13 -25.13 -5.94
C ALA A 167 24.09 -25.80 -4.94
N ALA A 168 24.24 -25.28 -3.73
CA ALA A 168 25.04 -25.87 -2.65
C ALA A 168 24.26 -26.89 -1.81
N GLY A 169 22.95 -27.02 -2.03
CA GLY A 169 22.07 -27.91 -1.27
C GLY A 169 21.48 -27.27 -0.01
N ASP A 170 21.67 -25.97 0.21
CA ASP A 170 21.09 -25.26 1.35
C ASP A 170 19.61 -24.95 1.08
N LYS A 171 18.80 -25.02 2.13
CA LYS A 171 17.39 -24.60 2.07
C LYS A 171 17.29 -23.10 1.79
N ILE A 172 16.39 -22.76 0.88
CA ILE A 172 16.02 -21.38 0.55
C ILE A 172 14.50 -21.24 0.58
N GLY A 173 14.00 -20.05 0.30
CA GLY A 173 12.55 -19.82 0.27
C GLY A 173 11.91 -19.85 1.66
N ILE A 174 10.67 -20.27 1.72
CA ILE A 174 9.87 -20.27 2.96
C ILE A 174 10.47 -21.18 4.05
N ASP A 175 11.12 -22.29 3.64
CA ASP A 175 11.75 -23.22 4.58
C ASP A 175 12.96 -22.56 5.27
N HIS A 176 13.70 -21.68 4.57
CA HIS A 176 14.78 -20.89 5.15
C HIS A 176 14.25 -19.84 6.14
N LEU A 177 13.17 -19.14 5.81
CA LEU A 177 12.55 -18.17 6.72
C LEU A 177 12.14 -18.82 8.03
N LYS A 178 11.56 -20.04 7.94
CA LYS A 178 11.18 -20.80 9.12
C LYS A 178 12.42 -21.22 9.96
N GLU A 179 13.49 -21.66 9.31
CA GLU A 179 14.73 -22.06 9.95
C GLU A 179 15.45 -20.87 10.61
N LEU A 180 15.37 -19.69 9.97
CA LEU A 180 15.91 -18.44 10.50
C LEU A 180 15.16 -17.95 11.76
N GLY A 181 13.91 -18.41 11.95
CA GLY A 181 13.11 -18.10 13.13
C GLY A 181 12.51 -16.69 13.12
N VAL A 182 12.33 -16.08 11.94
CA VAL A 182 11.65 -14.78 11.82
C VAL A 182 10.16 -14.95 12.13
N THR A 183 9.59 -13.97 12.80
CA THR A 183 8.16 -13.96 13.16
C THR A 183 7.31 -13.17 12.16
N HIS A 184 7.92 -12.22 11.47
CA HIS A 184 7.27 -11.35 10.50
C HIS A 184 8.13 -11.19 9.26
N VAL A 185 7.48 -11.19 8.11
CA VAL A 185 8.05 -10.77 6.84
C VAL A 185 7.48 -9.40 6.49
N HIS A 186 8.36 -8.42 6.31
CA HIS A 186 8.03 -7.11 5.76
C HIS A 186 8.26 -7.15 4.25
N LEU A 187 7.17 -7.22 3.49
CA LEU A 187 7.22 -7.15 2.03
C LEU A 187 7.39 -5.70 1.59
N MET A 188 8.46 -5.40 0.85
CA MET A 188 8.59 -4.14 0.12
C MET A 188 7.34 -3.91 -0.75
N PRO A 189 7.07 -2.67 -1.24
CA PRO A 189 5.79 -2.37 -1.86
C PRO A 189 5.34 -3.44 -2.85
N SER A 190 4.14 -3.98 -2.61
CA SER A 190 3.59 -5.11 -3.36
C SER A 190 2.17 -4.84 -3.87
N PHE A 191 1.67 -3.62 -3.72
CA PHE A 191 0.56 -3.13 -4.52
C PHE A 191 1.05 -2.54 -5.85
N ASP A 192 0.14 -2.33 -6.79
CA ASP A 192 0.40 -1.98 -8.18
C ASP A 192 1.19 -0.68 -8.35
N TYR A 193 2.33 -0.74 -9.03
CA TYR A 193 3.24 0.35 -9.31
C TYR A 193 3.54 0.48 -10.82
N GLN A 194 4.05 1.64 -11.28
CA GLN A 194 3.97 2.04 -12.69
C GLN A 194 5.11 1.53 -13.56
N THR A 195 6.37 1.56 -13.10
CA THR A 195 7.52 1.50 -14.01
C THR A 195 8.03 0.10 -14.34
N VAL A 196 7.20 -0.93 -14.15
CA VAL A 196 7.42 -2.27 -14.73
C VAL A 196 6.42 -2.51 -15.84
N ASP A 197 6.91 -2.77 -17.05
CA ASP A 197 6.07 -3.16 -18.19
C ASP A 197 5.65 -4.63 -18.04
N GLU A 198 4.43 -4.85 -17.58
CA GLU A 198 3.87 -6.18 -17.35
C GLU A 198 3.66 -6.97 -18.66
N THR A 199 3.69 -6.31 -19.82
CA THR A 199 3.62 -6.98 -21.13
C THR A 199 4.93 -7.66 -21.52
N ARG A 200 6.04 -7.34 -20.82
CA ARG A 200 7.40 -7.77 -21.14
C ARG A 200 8.10 -8.48 -19.99
N LEU A 201 7.39 -9.27 -19.21
CA LEU A 201 7.92 -9.96 -18.01
C LEU A 201 8.97 -11.06 -18.33
N ASN A 202 9.20 -11.35 -19.58
CA ASN A 202 10.31 -12.18 -20.06
C ASN A 202 11.65 -11.44 -20.11
N VAL A 203 11.66 -10.11 -19.94
CA VAL A 203 12.85 -9.26 -19.84
C VAL A 203 13.04 -8.88 -18.38
N PRO A 204 14.25 -9.02 -17.80
CA PRO A 204 14.48 -8.59 -16.43
C PRO A 204 14.20 -7.11 -16.24
N GLN A 205 13.32 -6.80 -15.34
CA GLN A 205 12.96 -5.46 -14.89
C GLN A 205 13.07 -5.44 -13.38
N PHE A 206 13.63 -4.37 -12.83
CA PHE A 206 13.79 -4.21 -11.39
C PHE A 206 13.14 -2.91 -10.93
N ASN A 207 12.30 -3.00 -9.93
CA ASN A 207 11.68 -1.87 -9.28
C ASN A 207 11.47 -2.21 -7.80
N TRP A 208 11.75 -1.28 -6.92
CA TRP A 208 11.47 -1.44 -5.49
C TRP A 208 9.99 -1.27 -5.14
N GLY A 209 9.20 -0.67 -6.06
CA GLY A 209 7.77 -0.47 -5.89
C GLY A 209 7.36 0.87 -5.26
N TYR A 210 8.30 1.81 -5.11
CA TYR A 210 8.01 3.15 -4.55
C TYR A 210 7.54 4.16 -5.60
N ASP A 211 6.86 3.69 -6.63
CA ASP A 211 6.19 4.50 -7.66
C ASP A 211 4.72 4.06 -7.84
N PRO A 212 3.90 4.22 -6.77
CA PRO A 212 2.56 3.63 -6.68
C PRO A 212 1.59 4.21 -7.70
N GLN A 213 0.75 3.31 -8.23
CA GLN A 213 -0.31 3.64 -9.19
C GLN A 213 -1.69 3.31 -8.62
N ASN A 214 -1.95 2.06 -8.24
CA ASN A 214 -3.23 1.58 -7.74
C ASN A 214 -3.09 0.94 -6.36
N PHE A 215 -3.37 1.69 -5.31
CA PHE A 215 -3.11 1.28 -3.91
C PHE A 215 -3.91 0.07 -3.41
N ASN A 216 -5.01 -0.31 -4.08
CA ASN A 216 -5.86 -1.43 -3.66
C ASN A 216 -5.71 -2.68 -4.54
N CYS A 217 -4.79 -2.66 -5.50
CA CYS A 217 -4.53 -3.78 -6.40
C CYS A 217 -3.18 -4.42 -6.06
N PRO A 218 -3.05 -5.75 -5.94
CA PRO A 218 -1.73 -6.38 -5.89
C PRO A 218 -0.94 -6.14 -7.18
N GLU A 219 0.39 -6.08 -7.09
CA GLU A 219 1.29 -5.86 -8.21
C GLU A 219 1.20 -6.98 -9.27
N GLY A 220 0.97 -6.59 -10.52
CA GLY A 220 0.76 -7.55 -11.60
C GLY A 220 2.02 -8.23 -12.10
N SER A 221 3.18 -7.57 -12.01
CA SER A 221 4.45 -8.17 -12.43
C SER A 221 4.87 -9.35 -11.55
N TYR A 222 4.33 -9.46 -10.34
CA TYR A 222 4.53 -10.59 -9.44
C TYR A 222 3.56 -11.74 -9.67
N SER A 223 2.51 -11.57 -10.48
CA SER A 223 1.58 -12.64 -10.82
C SER A 223 2.07 -13.47 -12.02
N THR A 224 1.54 -14.68 -12.16
CA THR A 224 1.84 -15.53 -13.33
C THR A 224 1.12 -15.08 -14.59
N ASN A 225 0.04 -14.29 -14.45
CA ASN A 225 -0.73 -13.75 -15.57
C ASN A 225 -1.23 -12.32 -15.27
N PRO A 226 -0.52 -11.28 -15.69
CA PRO A 226 -0.93 -9.90 -15.44
C PRO A 226 -2.17 -9.47 -16.23
N TYR A 227 -2.53 -10.21 -17.28
CA TYR A 227 -3.73 -9.92 -18.09
C TYR A 227 -5.03 -10.33 -17.39
N ASP A 228 -4.99 -11.25 -16.43
CA ASP A 228 -6.15 -11.64 -15.63
C ASP A 228 -6.01 -11.08 -14.20
N GLY A 229 -6.79 -10.06 -13.88
CA GLY A 229 -6.76 -9.44 -12.56
C GLY A 229 -7.02 -10.41 -11.39
N ARG A 230 -7.71 -11.55 -11.62
CA ARG A 230 -7.91 -12.58 -10.59
C ARG A 230 -6.62 -13.26 -10.18
N ALA A 231 -5.68 -13.41 -11.13
CA ALA A 231 -4.41 -14.09 -10.85
C ALA A 231 -3.61 -13.36 -9.77
N ARG A 232 -3.43 -12.03 -9.90
CA ARG A 232 -2.65 -11.24 -8.92
C ARG A 232 -3.26 -11.30 -7.51
N VAL A 233 -4.59 -11.27 -7.41
CA VAL A 233 -5.30 -11.37 -6.13
C VAL A 233 -5.14 -12.76 -5.50
N ALA A 234 -5.46 -13.81 -6.25
CA ALA A 234 -5.39 -15.18 -5.76
C ALA A 234 -3.96 -15.60 -5.37
N GLU A 235 -2.96 -15.18 -6.15
CA GLU A 235 -1.57 -15.52 -5.90
C GLU A 235 -1.00 -14.76 -4.70
N PHE A 236 -1.37 -13.49 -4.50
CA PHE A 236 -0.98 -12.75 -3.30
C PHE A 236 -1.63 -13.34 -2.04
N LYS A 237 -2.93 -13.71 -2.08
CA LYS A 237 -3.56 -14.45 -0.98
C LYS A 237 -2.87 -15.78 -0.67
N ARG A 238 -2.40 -16.51 -1.69
CA ARG A 238 -1.63 -17.76 -1.50
C ARG A 238 -0.29 -17.49 -0.83
N LEU A 239 0.41 -16.42 -1.20
CA LEU A 239 1.65 -16.00 -0.53
C LEU A 239 1.40 -15.77 0.96
N VAL A 240 0.43 -14.91 1.29
CA VAL A 240 0.09 -14.59 2.68
C VAL A 240 -0.29 -15.87 3.45
N HIS A 241 -1.17 -16.69 2.87
CA HIS A 241 -1.59 -17.95 3.48
C HIS A 241 -0.43 -18.92 3.72
N ALA A 242 0.53 -19.01 2.79
CA ALA A 242 1.69 -19.89 2.93
C ALA A 242 2.59 -19.47 4.09
N LEU A 243 2.83 -18.15 4.26
CA LEU A 243 3.58 -17.61 5.40
C LEU A 243 2.83 -17.85 6.71
N HIS A 244 1.54 -17.57 6.76
CA HIS A 244 0.68 -17.82 7.92
C HIS A 244 0.68 -19.31 8.33
N CYS A 245 0.66 -20.24 7.40
CA CYS A 245 0.78 -21.68 7.67
C CYS A 245 2.14 -22.08 8.29
N GLN A 246 3.16 -21.22 8.23
CA GLN A 246 4.44 -21.41 8.92
C GLN A 246 4.53 -20.64 10.24
N GLY A 247 3.47 -19.95 10.65
CA GLY A 247 3.45 -19.07 11.81
C GLY A 247 4.17 -17.73 11.59
N ILE A 248 4.38 -17.35 10.32
CA ILE A 248 5.04 -16.09 9.94
C ILE A 248 3.98 -15.08 9.52
N ARG A 249 3.95 -13.92 10.17
CA ARG A 249 3.04 -12.82 9.86
C ARG A 249 3.56 -11.96 8.70
N VAL A 250 2.65 -11.22 8.07
CA VAL A 250 2.96 -10.39 6.89
C VAL A 250 2.74 -8.92 7.21
N ILE A 251 3.78 -8.11 6.99
CA ILE A 251 3.74 -6.66 7.03
C ILE A 251 3.83 -6.13 5.59
N MET A 252 2.96 -5.21 5.21
CA MET A 252 3.05 -4.52 3.93
C MET A 252 3.72 -3.17 4.09
N ASP A 253 4.63 -2.87 3.17
CA ASP A 253 5.13 -1.51 2.94
C ASP A 253 4.09 -0.72 2.15
N VAL A 254 3.63 0.40 2.71
CA VAL A 254 2.58 1.23 2.12
C VAL A 254 3.07 2.64 1.82
N VAL A 255 2.83 3.09 0.59
CA VAL A 255 3.38 4.32 0.00
C VAL A 255 2.26 5.31 -0.32
N TYR A 256 1.40 5.64 0.67
CA TYR A 256 0.31 6.60 0.45
C TYR A 256 0.76 8.08 0.47
N ASN A 257 2.06 8.33 0.60
CA ASN A 257 2.59 9.68 0.67
C ASN A 257 2.67 10.38 -0.70
N HIS A 258 2.70 9.64 -1.81
CA HIS A 258 2.71 10.17 -3.17
C HIS A 258 2.13 9.17 -4.18
N THR A 259 1.98 9.61 -5.44
CA THR A 259 1.65 8.78 -6.60
C THR A 259 2.72 8.93 -7.68
N TYR A 260 2.89 7.93 -8.53
CA TYR A 260 3.82 8.01 -9.66
C TYR A 260 3.53 9.23 -10.56
N ALA A 261 2.32 9.33 -11.08
CA ALA A 261 1.87 10.49 -11.86
C ALA A 261 1.22 11.52 -10.95
N THR A 262 1.26 12.80 -11.32
CA THR A 262 0.57 13.90 -10.61
C THR A 262 -0.66 14.37 -11.40
N ALA A 263 -0.45 15.09 -12.50
CA ALA A 263 -1.53 15.62 -13.33
C ALA A 263 -2.36 14.50 -13.97
N ASP A 264 -1.71 13.46 -14.45
CA ASP A 264 -2.35 12.31 -15.11
C ASP A 264 -2.77 11.20 -14.16
N SER A 265 -2.61 11.38 -12.83
CA SER A 265 -3.00 10.36 -11.87
C SER A 265 -4.51 10.15 -11.84
N PRO A 266 -4.99 8.93 -11.57
CA PRO A 266 -6.41 8.67 -11.37
C PRO A 266 -7.06 9.59 -10.32
N PHE A 267 -6.34 9.91 -9.26
CA PHE A 267 -6.80 10.82 -8.20
C PHE A 267 -7.06 12.23 -8.73
N ASN A 268 -6.15 12.77 -9.56
CA ASN A 268 -6.31 14.11 -10.11
C ASN A 268 -7.40 14.17 -11.19
N LYS A 269 -7.57 13.12 -11.98
CA LYS A 269 -8.65 13.00 -12.97
C LYS A 269 -10.02 12.91 -12.32
N ILE A 270 -10.14 12.21 -11.19
CA ILE A 270 -11.40 12.12 -10.43
C ILE A 270 -11.75 13.45 -9.78
N PHE A 271 -10.78 14.11 -9.17
CA PHE A 271 -10.99 15.42 -8.57
C PHE A 271 -9.70 16.24 -8.55
N ASN A 272 -9.59 17.17 -9.50
CA ASN A 272 -8.40 17.99 -9.74
C ASN A 272 -7.88 18.63 -8.45
N LYS A 273 -6.61 18.39 -8.14
CA LYS A 273 -5.84 18.92 -7.02
C LYS A 273 -6.33 18.53 -5.62
N TYR A 274 -7.49 17.91 -5.46
CA TYR A 274 -8.04 17.63 -4.13
C TYR A 274 -7.18 16.66 -3.32
N TYR A 275 -6.63 15.64 -3.92
CA TYR A 275 -5.87 14.60 -3.21
C TYR A 275 -4.45 15.02 -2.86
N TYR A 276 -3.94 16.13 -3.42
CA TYR A 276 -2.56 16.56 -3.27
C TYR A 276 -2.41 17.82 -2.44
N ARG A 277 -1.34 17.92 -1.66
CA ARG A 277 -0.93 19.18 -1.03
C ARG A 277 -0.41 20.14 -2.08
N LEU A 278 -0.65 21.41 -1.83
CA LEU A 278 -0.39 22.47 -2.79
C LEU A 278 0.37 23.61 -2.11
N TRP A 279 1.26 24.24 -2.86
CA TRP A 279 1.89 25.51 -2.55
C TRP A 279 1.16 26.68 -3.23
N GLY A 280 1.38 27.90 -2.71
CA GLY A 280 0.77 29.13 -3.18
C GLY A 280 -0.54 29.49 -2.45
N GLU A 281 -0.90 30.76 -2.46
CA GLU A 281 -2.11 31.24 -1.76
C GLU A 281 -3.39 30.60 -2.28
N ASN A 282 -3.44 30.32 -3.60
CA ASN A 282 -4.58 29.69 -4.27
C ASN A 282 -4.30 28.22 -4.67
N GLY A 283 -3.22 27.62 -4.18
CA GLY A 283 -2.85 26.25 -4.55
C GLY A 283 -2.42 26.10 -6.02
N GLU A 284 -1.54 26.99 -6.47
CA GLU A 284 -1.08 27.03 -7.86
C GLU A 284 -0.22 25.82 -8.19
N TYR A 285 0.62 25.37 -7.27
CA TYR A 285 1.64 24.35 -7.49
C TYR A 285 1.45 23.12 -6.62
N PHE A 286 1.72 21.94 -7.15
CA PHE A 286 1.80 20.73 -6.35
C PHE A 286 3.01 20.76 -5.41
N SER A 287 2.82 20.35 -4.16
CA SER A 287 3.91 20.15 -3.22
C SER A 287 4.72 18.90 -3.57
N ASN A 288 5.99 18.90 -3.23
CA ASN A 288 6.90 17.77 -3.46
C ASN A 288 7.62 17.32 -2.18
N GLY A 289 6.90 17.23 -1.08
CA GLY A 289 7.46 16.76 0.19
C GLY A 289 7.97 15.31 0.16
N SER A 290 7.52 14.51 -0.80
CA SER A 290 8.04 13.17 -1.05
C SER A 290 9.40 13.16 -1.74
N GLY A 291 9.76 14.21 -2.49
CA GLY A 291 10.89 14.21 -3.42
C GLY A 291 10.59 13.50 -4.75
N CYS A 292 9.37 12.95 -4.92
CA CYS A 292 8.94 12.16 -6.09
C CYS A 292 7.99 12.92 -7.04
N GLY A 293 7.87 14.24 -6.89
CA GLY A 293 7.08 15.10 -7.77
C GLY A 293 5.71 15.54 -7.23
N ASN A 294 5.20 14.90 -6.21
CA ASN A 294 3.94 15.25 -5.55
C ASN A 294 3.90 14.79 -4.10
N GLU A 295 2.82 15.11 -3.40
CA GLU A 295 2.60 14.78 -2.00
C GLU A 295 1.09 14.70 -1.73
N ILE A 296 0.65 13.62 -1.12
CA ILE A 296 -0.76 13.37 -0.77
C ILE A 296 -1.17 14.20 0.46
N ALA A 297 -2.36 14.81 0.41
CA ALA A 297 -2.90 15.65 1.47
C ALA A 297 -3.70 14.84 2.49
N THR A 298 -3.01 14.10 3.37
CA THR A 298 -3.61 13.14 4.31
C THR A 298 -4.62 13.76 5.27
N GLU A 299 -4.47 15.05 5.58
CA GLU A 299 -5.35 15.82 6.46
C GLU A 299 -6.75 16.07 5.88
N ARG A 300 -6.96 15.89 4.57
CA ARG A 300 -8.28 16.08 3.95
C ARG A 300 -9.19 14.88 4.21
N PHE A 301 -10.46 15.16 4.43
CA PHE A 301 -11.44 14.16 4.86
C PHE A 301 -11.49 12.93 3.95
N MET A 302 -11.68 13.12 2.63
CA MET A 302 -11.80 11.99 1.69
C MET A 302 -10.46 11.30 1.39
N VAL A 303 -9.34 12.00 1.57
CA VAL A 303 -8.00 11.41 1.46
C VAL A 303 -7.73 10.49 2.66
N ARG A 304 -7.95 10.97 3.88
CA ARG A 304 -7.89 10.18 5.12
C ARG A 304 -8.78 8.96 5.04
N LYS A 305 -10.04 9.18 4.61
CA LYS A 305 -10.98 8.07 4.39
C LYS A 305 -10.43 7.04 3.42
N TYR A 306 -9.91 7.47 2.28
CA TYR A 306 -9.34 6.57 1.26
C TYR A 306 -8.21 5.70 1.83
N ILE A 307 -7.27 6.32 2.56
CA ILE A 307 -6.14 5.62 3.17
C ILE A 307 -6.64 4.59 4.20
N ILE A 308 -7.57 4.98 5.06
CA ILE A 308 -8.13 4.07 6.08
C ILE A 308 -8.91 2.93 5.42
N ASP A 309 -9.77 3.21 4.43
CA ASP A 309 -10.52 2.19 3.68
C ASP A 309 -9.58 1.18 3.01
N SER A 310 -8.47 1.67 2.44
CA SER A 310 -7.43 0.84 1.82
C SER A 310 -6.73 -0.07 2.84
N LEU A 311 -6.31 0.48 3.97
CA LEU A 311 -5.65 -0.29 5.03
C LEU A 311 -6.60 -1.34 5.65
N VAL A 312 -7.86 -0.97 5.89
CA VAL A 312 -8.90 -1.91 6.35
C VAL A 312 -9.08 -3.05 5.34
N TYR A 313 -9.11 -2.73 4.04
CA TYR A 313 -9.20 -3.74 2.99
C TYR A 313 -8.01 -4.72 3.02
N TRP A 314 -6.77 -4.23 3.11
CA TRP A 314 -5.60 -5.09 3.21
C TRP A 314 -5.60 -5.93 4.49
N ALA A 315 -5.97 -5.34 5.63
CA ALA A 315 -6.03 -6.04 6.92
C ALA A 315 -7.13 -7.13 6.95
N THR A 316 -8.30 -6.89 6.34
CA THR A 316 -9.44 -7.81 6.41
C THR A 316 -9.43 -8.83 5.27
N GLU A 317 -9.26 -8.37 4.03
CA GLU A 317 -9.36 -9.23 2.84
C GLU A 317 -8.09 -10.08 2.65
N TYR A 318 -6.91 -9.52 2.89
CA TYR A 318 -5.64 -10.24 2.76
C TYR A 318 -5.04 -10.70 4.09
N LYS A 319 -5.68 -10.35 5.23
CA LYS A 319 -5.20 -10.71 6.57
C LYS A 319 -3.78 -10.23 6.85
N ILE A 320 -3.48 -9.01 6.40
CA ILE A 320 -2.19 -8.37 6.65
C ILE A 320 -2.06 -8.04 8.14
N ASP A 321 -0.93 -8.41 8.73
CA ASP A 321 -0.67 -8.35 10.18
C ASP A 321 0.09 -7.08 10.61
N GLY A 322 0.46 -6.22 9.67
CA GLY A 322 1.14 -4.97 9.98
C GLY A 322 1.38 -4.09 8.76
N PHE A 323 1.70 -2.83 9.01
CA PHE A 323 1.98 -1.86 7.95
C PHE A 323 3.20 -1.01 8.30
N ARG A 324 4.11 -0.90 7.32
CA ARG A 324 5.22 0.05 7.35
C ARG A 324 4.88 1.24 6.45
N PHE A 325 4.89 2.43 7.01
CA PHE A 325 4.56 3.65 6.27
C PHE A 325 5.83 4.31 5.72
N ASP A 326 5.93 4.33 4.41
CA ASP A 326 6.96 5.07 3.68
C ASP A 326 6.80 6.56 3.92
N LEU A 327 7.90 7.28 4.17
CA LEU A 327 7.92 8.72 4.47
C LEU A 327 6.75 9.14 5.39
N MET A 328 6.60 8.43 6.52
CA MET A 328 5.49 8.66 7.48
C MET A 328 5.44 10.11 7.99
N GLY A 329 6.56 10.82 7.94
CA GLY A 329 6.62 12.26 8.25
C GLY A 329 5.76 13.14 7.35
N LEU A 330 5.25 12.64 6.23
CA LEU A 330 4.30 13.35 5.35
C LEU A 330 2.83 13.15 5.75
N TYR A 331 2.54 12.20 6.63
CA TYR A 331 1.18 12.01 7.15
C TYR A 331 0.94 12.96 8.33
N ASP A 332 -0.28 13.45 8.43
CA ASP A 332 -0.67 14.20 9.61
C ASP A 332 -0.96 13.27 10.80
N ILE A 333 -0.67 13.76 12.02
CA ILE A 333 -0.82 13.00 13.27
C ILE A 333 -2.25 12.49 13.46
N GLU A 334 -3.27 13.29 13.09
CA GLU A 334 -4.67 12.90 13.25
C GLU A 334 -5.00 11.69 12.37
N THR A 335 -4.52 11.68 11.12
CA THR A 335 -4.69 10.54 10.20
C THR A 335 -4.01 9.30 10.75
N MET A 336 -2.78 9.39 11.24
CA MET A 336 -2.06 8.26 11.82
C MET A 336 -2.78 7.70 13.07
N ASN A 337 -3.28 8.55 13.95
CA ASN A 337 -4.06 8.09 15.11
C ASN A 337 -5.40 7.45 14.71
N LYS A 338 -6.06 7.93 13.64
CA LYS A 338 -7.27 7.29 13.14
C LYS A 338 -7.00 5.94 12.48
N ILE A 339 -5.86 5.79 11.81
CA ILE A 339 -5.37 4.50 11.30
C ILE A 339 -5.16 3.53 12.46
N ASP A 340 -4.43 3.94 13.48
CA ASP A 340 -4.16 3.17 14.70
C ASP A 340 -5.47 2.70 15.35
N GLU A 341 -6.36 3.62 15.68
CA GLU A 341 -7.67 3.33 16.29
C GLU A 341 -8.47 2.32 15.46
N THR A 342 -8.49 2.49 14.13
CA THR A 342 -9.30 1.66 13.23
C THR A 342 -8.73 0.26 13.09
N LEU A 343 -7.42 0.13 12.89
CA LEU A 343 -6.78 -1.17 12.66
C LEU A 343 -6.69 -1.99 13.94
N HIS A 344 -6.38 -1.38 15.09
CA HIS A 344 -6.37 -2.10 16.36
C HIS A 344 -7.78 -2.49 16.86
N ALA A 345 -8.84 -1.83 16.37
CA ALA A 345 -10.21 -2.30 16.57
C ALA A 345 -10.51 -3.58 15.77
N ILE A 346 -9.83 -3.83 14.65
CA ILE A 346 -9.93 -5.05 13.85
C ILE A 346 -9.10 -6.17 14.46
N ASN A 347 -7.84 -5.89 14.73
CA ASN A 347 -6.90 -6.82 15.35
C ASN A 347 -5.86 -6.04 16.18
N PRO A 348 -5.84 -6.20 17.52
CA PRO A 348 -4.91 -5.48 18.40
C PRO A 348 -3.44 -5.84 18.20
N ASP A 349 -3.15 -6.95 17.51
CA ASP A 349 -1.78 -7.41 17.23
C ASP A 349 -1.19 -6.83 15.95
N ILE A 350 -1.92 -5.98 15.22
CA ILE A 350 -1.40 -5.31 14.03
C ILE A 350 -0.23 -4.40 14.42
N ILE A 351 0.92 -4.60 13.77
CA ILE A 351 2.11 -3.77 14.00
C ILE A 351 2.08 -2.56 13.05
N LEU A 352 2.21 -1.35 13.61
CA LEU A 352 2.29 -0.11 12.85
C LEU A 352 3.63 0.58 13.10
N TYR A 353 4.37 0.87 12.03
CA TYR A 353 5.62 1.62 12.11
C TYR A 353 5.94 2.32 10.80
N GLY A 354 6.90 3.24 10.82
CA GLY A 354 7.28 3.94 9.60
C GLY A 354 8.46 4.88 9.75
N GLU A 355 8.75 5.54 8.64
CA GLU A 355 9.83 6.51 8.51
C GLU A 355 9.39 7.88 9.02
N GLY A 356 9.88 8.27 10.20
CA GLY A 356 9.55 9.54 10.84
C GLY A 356 10.26 10.75 10.24
N TRP A 357 10.43 10.80 8.92
CA TRP A 357 11.05 11.88 8.14
C TRP A 357 10.31 12.13 6.82
N ILE A 358 10.76 13.11 6.05
CA ILE A 358 10.20 13.53 4.75
C ILE A 358 11.32 13.55 3.69
N GLY A 359 10.94 13.53 2.40
CA GLY A 359 11.88 13.56 1.28
C GLY A 359 12.23 14.96 0.77
N GLY A 360 11.40 15.96 1.04
CA GLY A 360 11.53 17.34 0.58
C GLY A 360 10.69 18.30 1.41
N ASP A 361 10.53 19.55 0.95
CA ASP A 361 9.73 20.55 1.65
C ASP A 361 8.23 20.30 1.49
N SER A 362 7.48 20.46 2.57
CA SER A 362 6.02 20.27 2.61
C SER A 362 5.32 21.47 3.27
N PRO A 363 4.14 21.89 2.79
CA PRO A 363 3.35 22.96 3.42
C PRO A 363 2.66 22.52 4.73
N LEU A 364 2.62 21.21 5.03
CA LEU A 364 2.10 20.75 6.31
C LEU A 364 3.03 21.21 7.45
N ALA A 365 2.49 21.89 8.45
CA ALA A 365 3.28 22.38 9.58
C ALA A 365 3.96 21.23 10.34
N ASP A 366 5.22 21.42 10.76
CA ASP A 366 6.03 20.39 11.46
C ASP A 366 5.32 19.83 12.68
N SER A 367 4.61 20.65 13.44
CA SER A 367 3.86 20.24 14.64
C SER A 367 2.66 19.33 14.35
N LYS A 368 2.25 19.21 13.07
CA LYS A 368 1.16 18.34 12.63
C LYS A 368 1.63 17.05 11.98
N ARG A 369 2.92 16.89 11.71
CA ARG A 369 3.50 15.77 11.00
C ARG A 369 3.79 14.59 11.93
N ALA A 370 3.59 13.38 11.45
CA ALA A 370 3.98 12.15 12.15
C ALA A 370 5.49 11.89 12.02
N MET A 371 6.29 12.83 12.54
CA MET A 371 7.75 12.75 12.58
C MET A 371 8.23 12.23 13.93
N LYS A 372 9.48 11.72 14.00
CA LYS A 372 10.11 11.28 15.27
C LYS A 372 9.98 12.29 16.40
N LEU A 373 10.16 13.59 16.11
CA LEU A 373 10.03 14.66 17.10
C LEU A 373 8.64 14.75 17.72
N ASN A 374 7.63 14.23 17.05
CA ASN A 374 6.23 14.23 17.46
C ASN A 374 5.74 12.84 17.93
N ALA A 375 6.62 11.85 18.07
CA ALA A 375 6.28 10.45 18.39
C ALA A 375 5.36 10.30 19.62
N ARG A 376 5.48 11.19 20.61
CA ARG A 376 4.59 11.23 21.80
C ARG A 376 3.11 11.40 21.45
N HIS A 377 2.77 11.88 20.24
CA HIS A 377 1.41 12.09 19.79
C HIS A 377 0.85 10.92 18.97
N THR A 378 1.66 9.88 18.74
CA THR A 378 1.28 8.64 18.04
C THR A 378 1.78 7.43 18.84
N PRO A 379 1.29 7.21 20.09
CA PRO A 379 1.92 6.34 21.08
C PRO A 379 1.98 4.85 20.70
N ASN A 380 1.10 4.39 19.80
CA ASN A 380 1.06 2.99 19.38
C ASN A 380 1.74 2.75 18.01
N ILE A 381 2.43 3.76 17.47
CA ILE A 381 3.11 3.67 16.19
C ILE A 381 4.61 3.79 16.41
N ALA A 382 5.36 2.80 15.93
CA ALA A 382 6.81 2.79 16.05
C ALA A 382 7.50 3.58 14.93
N PHE A 383 8.72 4.01 15.19
CA PHE A 383 9.55 4.76 14.26
C PHE A 383 10.89 4.07 14.04
N PHE A 384 11.41 4.14 12.82
CA PHE A 384 12.79 3.75 12.59
C PHE A 384 13.74 4.65 13.37
N SER A 385 14.70 4.03 14.05
CA SER A 385 15.74 4.72 14.80
C SER A 385 17.02 4.85 13.95
N ASP A 386 17.10 5.90 13.15
CA ASP A 386 18.29 6.26 12.40
C ASP A 386 19.46 6.62 13.34
N ASP A 387 19.19 7.26 14.49
CA ASP A 387 20.20 7.54 15.50
C ASP A 387 20.87 6.26 16.02
N PHE A 388 20.08 5.22 16.30
CA PHE A 388 20.64 3.91 16.70
C PHE A 388 21.45 3.28 15.58
N ARG A 389 20.87 3.22 14.37
CA ARG A 389 21.55 2.67 13.19
C ARG A 389 22.89 3.36 12.94
N ASP A 390 22.89 4.69 12.92
CA ASP A 390 24.08 5.47 12.57
C ASP A 390 25.14 5.43 13.67
N THR A 391 24.73 5.35 14.92
CA THR A 391 25.67 5.16 16.04
C THR A 391 26.34 3.78 15.99
N ILE A 392 25.61 2.73 15.67
CA ILE A 392 26.15 1.36 15.59
C ILE A 392 27.00 1.17 14.32
N LYS A 393 26.46 1.54 13.17
CA LYS A 393 26.99 1.21 11.84
C LYS A 393 27.79 2.34 11.19
N GLY A 394 27.45 3.60 11.47
CA GLY A 394 27.85 4.80 10.77
C GLY A 394 26.78 5.31 9.83
N ASN A 395 26.80 6.63 9.55
CA ASN A 395 25.82 7.30 8.72
C ASN A 395 25.83 6.76 7.27
N ASN A 396 24.67 6.36 6.79
CA ASN A 396 24.52 5.78 5.45
C ASN A 396 24.75 6.78 4.31
N PHE A 397 24.60 8.07 4.57
CA PHE A 397 24.75 9.14 3.58
C PHE A 397 26.14 9.77 3.56
N GLU A 398 27.01 9.38 4.50
CA GLU A 398 28.38 9.89 4.58
C GLU A 398 29.38 8.77 4.26
N ASN A 399 30.02 8.87 3.10
CA ASN A 399 31.11 7.98 2.74
C ASN A 399 32.24 8.06 3.79
N ARG A 400 32.57 6.92 4.42
CA ARG A 400 33.57 6.76 5.49
C ARG A 400 33.10 7.12 6.90
N SER A 401 31.84 7.42 7.13
CA SER A 401 31.28 7.49 8.48
C SER A 401 31.47 6.13 9.18
N ARG A 402 31.93 6.18 10.42
CA ARG A 402 32.10 4.98 11.25
C ARG A 402 31.14 5.00 12.40
N GLY A 403 30.60 3.85 12.73
CA GLY A 403 29.86 3.62 13.96
C GLY A 403 30.66 2.74 14.92
N TYR A 404 30.05 2.37 16.02
CA TYR A 404 30.66 1.59 17.08
C TYR A 404 31.31 0.28 16.56
N VAL A 405 30.57 -0.49 15.75
CA VAL A 405 31.03 -1.82 15.27
C VAL A 405 32.18 -1.77 14.26
N ASN A 406 32.43 -0.61 13.65
CA ASN A 406 33.51 -0.43 12.68
C ASN A 406 34.55 0.61 13.11
N GLY A 407 34.64 0.87 14.43
CA GLY A 407 35.77 1.53 15.06
C GLY A 407 35.61 3.03 15.30
N ALA A 408 34.40 3.55 15.42
CA ALA A 408 34.18 4.88 16.00
C ALA A 408 34.50 4.84 17.50
N THR A 409 35.19 5.86 17.98
CA THR A 409 35.47 6.05 19.43
C THR A 409 34.54 7.11 19.98
N GLY A 410 34.10 6.96 21.24
CA GLY A 410 33.24 7.92 21.94
C GLY A 410 31.73 7.70 21.75
N SER A 411 31.33 6.60 21.12
CA SER A 411 29.93 6.20 20.97
C SER A 411 29.47 5.14 21.97
N GLU A 412 30.37 4.62 22.80
CA GLU A 412 30.12 3.50 23.72
C GLU A 412 29.03 3.83 24.74
N GLU A 413 29.07 5.02 25.34
CA GLU A 413 28.10 5.44 26.36
C GLU A 413 26.72 5.61 25.75
N TYR A 414 26.65 6.13 24.52
CA TYR A 414 25.39 6.27 23.78
C TYR A 414 24.79 4.91 23.40
N VAL A 415 25.62 3.98 22.90
CA VAL A 415 25.18 2.60 22.61
C VAL A 415 24.64 1.92 23.87
N LEU A 416 25.31 2.07 25.01
CA LEU A 416 24.86 1.52 26.29
C LEU A 416 23.55 2.17 26.75
N SER A 417 23.37 3.48 26.54
CA SER A 417 22.11 4.16 26.89
C SER A 417 20.93 3.68 26.05
N LEU A 418 21.15 3.40 24.76
CA LEU A 418 20.12 2.87 23.85
C LEU A 418 19.68 1.44 24.23
N ILE A 419 20.61 0.59 24.72
CA ILE A 419 20.27 -0.74 25.22
C ILE A 419 19.33 -0.65 26.43
N HIS A 420 19.47 0.37 27.27
CA HIS A 420 18.60 0.60 28.43
C HIS A 420 17.22 1.21 28.06
N ILE A 421 17.09 1.86 26.89
CA ILE A 421 15.81 2.41 26.43
C ILE A 421 14.88 1.29 25.92
N SER A 422 15.41 0.18 25.48
CA SER A 422 14.67 -0.96 24.97
C SER A 422 14.11 -1.91 26.03
N GLU A 423 14.20 -1.60 27.33
CA GLU A 423 13.55 -2.40 28.36
C GLU A 423 12.02 -2.15 28.39
N PRO A 424 11.19 -3.22 28.28
CA PRO A 424 9.74 -3.11 28.10
C PRO A 424 8.95 -2.64 29.34
N THR A 425 9.60 -2.22 30.41
CA THR A 425 8.96 -1.92 31.71
C THR A 425 8.86 -0.43 32.03
N ARG A 426 9.27 0.48 31.17
CA ARG A 426 9.10 1.93 31.39
C ARG A 426 8.37 2.58 30.24
N PRO A 427 7.27 3.33 30.50
CA PRO A 427 6.75 4.25 29.51
C PRO A 427 7.87 5.23 29.17
N ILE A 428 8.22 5.32 27.89
CA ILE A 428 9.25 6.23 27.40
C ILE A 428 8.73 7.65 27.62
N SER A 429 9.15 8.25 28.73
CA SER A 429 9.11 9.69 28.90
C SER A 429 10.46 10.22 28.45
N ILE A 430 10.54 10.68 27.23
CA ILE A 430 11.62 11.55 26.74
C ILE A 430 11.08 12.96 26.67
#